data_7514eb2711b7e295c542ef735ae0aa2b
#
_entry.id   7514eb2711b7e295c542ef735ae0aa2b
#
_cell.length_a   1.000
_cell.length_b   1.000
_cell.length_c   1.000
_cell.angle_alpha   90.00
_cell.angle_beta   90.00
_cell.angle_gamma   90.00
#
_symmetry.space_group_name_H-M   'P 1'
#
loop_
_entity.id
_entity.type
_entity.pdbx_description
1 polymer ?
#
loop_
_entity_poly.entity_id
_entity_poly.type
_entity_poly.pdbx_seq_one_letter_code
_entity_poly.pdbx_strand_id
1 'polypeptide(L)'
;MSLEGTKTHENLKEAFAGESQANRRYLWFAQKADVEGYPDTSALFRSVAEGETGHAHGHLEYLAQVGDPVTGEPIGDSADNLKSAVAGETYEYTQMYPGFAKTARDEGFAEVADWFETLARAEKSHAGRFQQGLDALR
;
A
#
# COMPACT_ATOMS: atom_id res chain seq x y z
N MET A 1 -26.41 9.44 3.55
CA MET A 1 -25.71 9.26 4.82
C MET A 1 -24.23 9.06 4.53
N SER A 2 -23.39 9.82 5.20
CA SER A 2 -21.94 9.72 5.01
C SER A 2 -21.33 8.61 5.84
N LEU A 3 -20.34 7.92 5.29
CA LEU A 3 -19.53 6.94 6.03
C LEU A 3 -18.58 7.63 7.01
N GLU A 4 -18.22 8.88 6.73
CA GLU A 4 -17.18 9.57 7.49
C GLU A 4 -17.50 9.61 9.00
N GLY A 5 -16.51 9.25 9.82
CA GLY A 5 -16.62 9.25 11.27
C GLY A 5 -17.38 8.09 11.86
N THR A 6 -17.81 7.12 11.05
CA THR A 6 -18.57 5.96 11.53
C THR A 6 -17.68 4.75 11.83
N LYS A 7 -18.18 3.81 12.60
CA LYS A 7 -17.55 2.51 12.80
C LYS A 7 -17.43 1.74 11.49
N THR A 8 -18.43 1.87 10.61
CA THR A 8 -18.41 1.21 9.29
C THR A 8 -17.24 1.73 8.46
N HIS A 9 -16.96 3.03 8.50
CA HIS A 9 -15.80 3.62 7.83
C HIS A 9 -14.50 2.99 8.36
N GLU A 10 -14.35 2.92 9.68
CA GLU A 10 -13.17 2.31 10.30
C GLU A 10 -13.03 0.84 9.91
N ASN A 11 -14.15 0.10 9.89
CA ASN A 11 -14.13 -1.31 9.50
C ASN A 11 -13.74 -1.49 8.04
N LEU A 12 -14.20 -0.62 7.14
CA LEU A 12 -13.80 -0.67 5.73
C LEU A 12 -12.29 -0.42 5.56
N LYS A 13 -11.73 0.53 6.30
CA LYS A 13 -10.27 0.78 6.27
C LYS A 13 -9.49 -0.43 6.74
N GLU A 14 -9.91 -1.04 7.84
CA GLU A 14 -9.27 -2.23 8.38
C GLU A 14 -9.38 -3.42 7.42
N ALA A 15 -10.56 -3.61 6.84
CA ALA A 15 -10.79 -4.68 5.87
C ALA A 15 -9.95 -4.49 4.61
N PHE A 16 -9.87 -3.26 4.09
CA PHE A 16 -9.01 -2.95 2.94
C PHE A 16 -7.55 -3.26 3.24
N ALA A 17 -7.05 -2.81 4.38
CA ALA A 17 -5.67 -3.08 4.80
C ALA A 17 -5.40 -4.57 4.92
N GLY A 18 -6.34 -5.32 5.54
CA GLY A 18 -6.21 -6.76 5.73
C GLY A 18 -6.20 -7.54 4.42
N GLU A 19 -7.12 -7.23 3.50
CA GLU A 19 -7.18 -7.89 2.20
C GLU A 19 -5.96 -7.58 1.34
N SER A 20 -5.50 -6.33 1.37
CA SER A 20 -4.30 -5.92 0.64
C SER A 20 -3.05 -6.65 1.16
N GLN A 21 -2.92 -6.78 2.47
CA GLN A 21 -1.84 -7.51 3.10
C GLN A 21 -1.92 -9.01 2.79
N ALA A 22 -3.12 -9.60 2.85
CA ALA A 22 -3.33 -11.02 2.53
C ALA A 22 -2.93 -11.32 1.08
N ASN A 23 -3.30 -10.45 0.13
CA ASN A 23 -2.90 -10.59 -1.27
C ASN A 23 -1.38 -10.75 -1.39
N ARG A 24 -0.62 -9.84 -0.78
CA ARG A 24 0.85 -9.85 -0.90
C ARG A 24 1.47 -11.02 -0.18
N ARG A 25 0.93 -11.40 0.99
CA ARG A 25 1.40 -12.57 1.75
C ARG A 25 1.22 -13.85 0.93
N TYR A 26 0.06 -14.03 0.31
CA TYR A 26 -0.23 -15.24 -0.48
C TYR A 26 0.63 -15.32 -1.73
N LEU A 27 0.92 -14.21 -2.39
CA LEU A 27 1.86 -14.20 -3.52
C LEU A 27 3.27 -14.62 -3.09
N TRP A 28 3.70 -14.17 -1.92
CA TRP A 28 4.99 -14.59 -1.36
C TRP A 28 4.99 -16.08 -1.02
N PHE A 29 3.88 -16.59 -0.43
CA PHE A 29 3.73 -18.02 -0.14
C PHE A 29 3.75 -18.85 -1.43
N ALA A 30 3.14 -18.34 -2.51
CA ALA A 30 3.16 -19.00 -3.80
C ALA A 30 4.58 -19.15 -4.35
N GLN A 31 5.41 -18.12 -4.23
CA GLN A 31 6.82 -18.18 -4.66
C GLN A 31 7.58 -19.26 -3.88
N LYS A 32 7.35 -19.38 -2.59
CA LYS A 32 7.99 -20.42 -1.78
C LYS A 32 7.52 -21.81 -2.18
N ALA A 33 6.25 -21.98 -2.47
CA ALA A 33 5.71 -23.25 -2.94
C ALA A 33 6.35 -23.65 -4.28
N ASP A 34 6.59 -22.68 -5.18
CA ASP A 34 7.29 -22.93 -6.43
C ASP A 34 8.71 -23.46 -6.18
N VAL A 35 9.45 -22.81 -5.28
CA VAL A 35 10.82 -23.22 -4.93
C VAL A 35 10.84 -24.63 -4.32
N GLU A 36 9.84 -24.97 -3.52
CA GLU A 36 9.73 -26.27 -2.86
C GLU A 36 9.19 -27.37 -3.76
N GLY A 37 8.73 -27.02 -4.98
CA GLY A 37 8.24 -27.99 -5.93
C GLY A 37 6.78 -28.40 -5.73
N TYR A 38 5.94 -27.50 -5.21
CA TYR A 38 4.52 -27.73 -5.00
C TYR A 38 3.67 -26.82 -5.91
N PRO A 39 3.57 -27.17 -7.22
CA PRO A 39 2.88 -26.31 -8.19
C PRO A 39 1.39 -26.12 -7.89
N ASP A 40 0.71 -27.15 -7.37
CA ASP A 40 -0.71 -27.04 -7.04
C ASP A 40 -0.93 -26.10 -5.86
N THR A 41 -0.05 -26.14 -4.88
CA THR A 41 -0.09 -25.23 -3.73
C THR A 41 0.18 -23.78 -4.16
N SER A 42 1.15 -23.59 -5.04
CA SER A 42 1.43 -22.28 -5.64
C SER A 42 0.20 -21.73 -6.37
N ALA A 43 -0.42 -22.54 -7.21
CA ALA A 43 -1.62 -22.16 -7.96
C ALA A 43 -2.78 -21.80 -7.03
N LEU A 44 -2.95 -22.54 -5.94
CA LEU A 44 -3.97 -22.25 -4.94
C LEU A 44 -3.76 -20.87 -4.30
N PHE A 45 -2.54 -20.58 -3.85
CA PHE A 45 -2.23 -19.27 -3.27
C PHE A 45 -2.45 -18.13 -4.26
N ARG A 46 -2.05 -18.29 -5.52
CA ARG A 46 -2.23 -17.28 -6.55
C ARG A 46 -3.71 -17.02 -6.85
N SER A 47 -4.51 -18.07 -6.91
CA SER A 47 -5.94 -17.96 -7.13
C SER A 47 -6.64 -17.20 -6.01
N VAL A 48 -6.32 -17.54 -4.76
CA VAL A 48 -6.89 -16.83 -3.60
C VAL A 48 -6.41 -15.38 -3.54
N ALA A 49 -5.15 -15.13 -3.84
CA ALA A 49 -4.60 -13.77 -3.88
C ALA A 49 -5.35 -12.90 -4.89
N GLU A 50 -5.69 -13.44 -6.06
CA GLU A 50 -6.48 -12.72 -7.06
C GLU A 50 -7.86 -12.35 -6.52
N GLY A 51 -8.49 -13.26 -5.79
CA GLY A 51 -9.76 -12.99 -5.10
C GLY A 51 -9.64 -11.85 -4.08
N GLU A 52 -8.52 -11.83 -3.33
CA GLU A 52 -8.26 -10.75 -2.35
C GLU A 52 -8.12 -9.38 -3.05
N THR A 53 -7.61 -9.35 -4.28
CA THR A 53 -7.55 -8.11 -5.07
C THR A 53 -8.95 -7.56 -5.30
N GLY A 54 -9.90 -8.41 -5.69
CA GLY A 54 -11.28 -8.01 -5.89
C GLY A 54 -11.94 -7.51 -4.61
N HIS A 55 -11.68 -8.18 -3.49
CA HIS A 55 -12.21 -7.76 -2.18
C HIS A 55 -11.66 -6.38 -1.79
N ALA A 56 -10.35 -6.17 -1.94
CA ALA A 56 -9.71 -4.90 -1.62
C ALA A 56 -10.29 -3.76 -2.48
N HIS A 57 -10.45 -3.98 -3.78
CA HIS A 57 -11.04 -3.00 -4.68
C HIS A 57 -12.49 -2.69 -4.30
N GLY A 58 -13.27 -3.71 -3.90
CA GLY A 58 -14.64 -3.51 -3.43
C GLY A 58 -14.70 -2.61 -2.21
N HIS A 59 -13.83 -2.83 -1.23
CA HIS A 59 -13.74 -1.96 -0.06
C HIS A 59 -13.33 -0.55 -0.45
N LEU A 60 -12.41 -0.41 -1.38
CA LEU A 60 -11.90 0.90 -1.80
C LEU A 60 -12.96 1.72 -2.54
N GLU A 61 -13.87 1.06 -3.29
CA GLU A 61 -15.00 1.74 -3.91
C GLU A 61 -15.87 2.46 -2.87
N TYR A 62 -16.14 1.83 -1.74
CA TYR A 62 -16.86 2.50 -0.66
C TYR A 62 -16.02 3.57 0.01
N LEU A 63 -14.73 3.30 0.26
CA LEU A 63 -13.82 4.24 0.91
C LEU A 63 -13.62 5.52 0.08
N ALA A 64 -13.69 5.42 -1.24
CA ALA A 64 -13.53 6.56 -2.12
C ALA A 64 -14.57 7.65 -1.88
N GLN A 65 -15.72 7.31 -1.28
CA GLN A 65 -16.73 8.30 -0.92
C GLN A 65 -16.24 9.27 0.16
N VAL A 66 -15.27 8.85 0.96
CA VAL A 66 -14.68 9.67 2.04
C VAL A 66 -13.33 10.21 1.64
N GLY A 67 -12.48 9.36 1.05
CA GLY A 67 -11.13 9.71 0.64
C GLY A 67 -10.20 8.52 0.75
N ASP A 68 -8.94 8.72 0.37
CA ASP A 68 -7.89 7.71 0.47
C ASP A 68 -7.75 7.28 1.92
N PRO A 69 -7.82 5.97 2.22
CA PRO A 69 -7.72 5.50 3.62
C PRO A 69 -6.38 5.78 4.27
N VAL A 70 -5.33 6.08 3.49
CA VAL A 70 -3.99 6.36 4.00
C VAL A 70 -3.74 7.86 4.13
N THR A 71 -4.04 8.62 3.09
CA THR A 71 -3.70 10.06 3.03
C THR A 71 -4.84 10.98 3.46
N GLY A 72 -6.08 10.50 3.39
CA GLY A 72 -7.26 11.31 3.60
C GLY A 72 -7.62 12.20 2.42
N GLU A 73 -6.81 12.20 1.35
CA GLU A 73 -7.06 13.02 0.17
C GLU A 73 -8.23 12.47 -0.65
N PRO A 74 -8.96 13.34 -1.38
CA PRO A 74 -9.97 12.87 -2.32
C PRO A 74 -9.37 11.91 -3.34
N ILE A 75 -10.10 10.86 -3.69
CA ILE A 75 -9.71 9.91 -4.73
C ILE A 75 -10.91 9.62 -5.63
N GLY A 76 -10.63 9.12 -6.82
CA GLY A 76 -11.65 8.73 -7.80
C GLY A 76 -11.16 9.01 -9.21
N ASP A 77 -10.95 10.28 -9.58
CA ASP A 77 -10.38 10.59 -10.88
C ASP A 77 -8.85 10.56 -10.85
N SER A 78 -8.25 10.54 -12.04
CA SER A 78 -6.79 10.37 -12.14
C SER A 78 -6.01 11.52 -11.52
N ALA A 79 -6.49 12.75 -11.61
CA ALA A 79 -5.81 13.89 -11.01
C ALA A 79 -5.80 13.79 -9.49
N ASP A 80 -6.93 13.47 -8.88
CA ASP A 80 -7.03 13.28 -7.44
C ASP A 80 -6.20 12.09 -6.99
N ASN A 81 -6.26 10.98 -7.73
CA ASN A 81 -5.48 9.77 -7.40
C ASN A 81 -3.97 10.06 -7.41
N LEU A 82 -3.49 10.84 -8.39
CA LEU A 82 -2.09 11.22 -8.46
C LEU A 82 -1.69 12.14 -7.30
N LYS A 83 -2.54 13.08 -6.93
CA LYS A 83 -2.29 13.95 -5.77
C LYS A 83 -2.18 13.13 -4.49
N SER A 84 -3.07 12.16 -4.31
CA SER A 84 -3.02 11.27 -3.14
C SER A 84 -1.75 10.42 -3.15
N ALA A 85 -1.36 9.89 -4.31
CA ALA A 85 -0.13 9.11 -4.43
C ALA A 85 1.10 9.95 -4.09
N VAL A 86 1.18 11.21 -4.57
CA VAL A 86 2.27 12.12 -4.20
C VAL A 86 2.31 12.34 -2.69
N ALA A 87 1.15 12.58 -2.08
CA ALA A 87 1.07 12.78 -0.63
C ALA A 87 1.55 11.57 0.16
N GLY A 88 1.14 10.37 -0.25
CA GLY A 88 1.55 9.12 0.40
C GLY A 88 3.05 8.88 0.29
N GLU A 89 3.60 8.97 -0.92
CA GLU A 89 5.04 8.77 -1.15
C GLU A 89 5.87 9.83 -0.42
N THR A 90 5.40 11.08 -0.40
CA THR A 90 6.09 12.15 0.31
C THR A 90 6.16 11.89 1.81
N TYR A 91 5.06 11.45 2.41
CA TYR A 91 5.07 11.05 3.82
C TYR A 91 6.04 9.89 4.06
N GLU A 92 6.04 8.89 3.19
CA GLU A 92 6.90 7.72 3.34
C GLU A 92 8.38 8.08 3.30
N TYR A 93 8.83 8.96 2.39
CA TYR A 93 10.25 9.27 2.28
C TYR A 93 10.71 10.38 3.22
N THR A 94 9.81 11.25 3.70
CA THR A 94 10.20 12.34 4.61
C THR A 94 10.01 12.00 6.08
N GLN A 95 9.03 11.15 6.40
CA GLN A 95 8.63 10.88 7.79
C GLN A 95 8.74 9.40 8.16
N MET A 96 8.01 8.54 7.44
CA MET A 96 7.82 7.16 7.84
C MET A 96 9.13 6.37 7.81
N TYR A 97 9.74 6.22 6.65
CA TYR A 97 10.95 5.42 6.53
C TYR A 97 12.16 6.03 7.25
N PRO A 98 12.40 7.34 7.22
CA PRO A 98 13.46 7.91 8.05
C PRO A 98 13.26 7.63 9.55
N GLY A 99 12.04 7.74 10.04
CA GLY A 99 11.72 7.41 11.43
C GLY A 99 11.94 5.94 11.75
N PHE A 100 11.49 5.05 10.85
CA PHE A 100 11.70 3.60 11.01
C PHE A 100 13.17 3.23 10.99
N ALA A 101 13.95 3.85 10.10
CA ALA A 101 15.39 3.61 10.03
C ALA A 101 16.09 4.02 11.32
N LYS A 102 15.72 5.19 11.88
CA LYS A 102 16.28 5.64 13.15
C LYS A 102 15.98 4.64 14.27
N THR A 103 14.75 4.22 14.40
CA THR A 103 14.34 3.23 15.41
C THR A 103 15.13 1.93 15.24
N ALA A 104 15.24 1.44 14.01
CA ALA A 104 15.97 0.21 13.73
C ALA A 104 17.44 0.32 14.15
N ARG A 105 18.10 1.44 13.88
CA ARG A 105 19.49 1.66 14.31
C ARG A 105 19.60 1.71 15.83
N ASP A 106 18.71 2.43 16.48
CA ASP A 106 18.69 2.55 17.94
C ASP A 106 18.50 1.19 18.61
N GLU A 107 17.74 0.29 17.97
CA GLU A 107 17.49 -1.05 18.48
C GLU A 107 18.55 -2.08 18.04
N GLY A 108 19.53 -1.67 17.24
CA GLY A 108 20.63 -2.55 16.84
C GLY A 108 20.39 -3.33 15.54
N PHE A 109 19.37 -2.99 14.76
CA PHE A 109 19.03 -3.66 13.49
C PHE A 109 19.56 -2.88 12.29
N ALA A 110 20.88 -2.85 12.13
CA ALA A 110 21.56 -2.05 11.12
C ALA A 110 21.13 -2.41 9.69
N GLU A 111 20.97 -3.70 9.37
CA GLU A 111 20.56 -4.13 8.03
C GLU A 111 19.13 -3.67 7.71
N VAL A 112 18.23 -3.75 8.67
CA VAL A 112 16.85 -3.29 8.50
C VAL A 112 16.82 -1.78 8.33
N ALA A 113 17.65 -1.04 9.08
CA ALA A 113 17.77 0.40 8.92
C ALA A 113 18.24 0.78 7.51
N ASP A 114 19.24 0.08 6.98
CA ASP A 114 19.72 0.30 5.60
C ASP A 114 18.63 0.01 4.58
N TRP A 115 17.83 -1.03 4.81
CA TRP A 115 16.68 -1.35 3.97
C TRP A 115 15.67 -0.20 3.96
N PHE A 116 15.28 0.31 5.13
CA PHE A 116 14.35 1.43 5.23
C PHE A 116 14.90 2.69 4.54
N GLU A 117 16.18 2.98 4.68
CA GLU A 117 16.81 4.12 4.00
C GLU A 117 16.78 3.95 2.49
N THR A 118 17.02 2.74 1.99
CA THR A 118 16.92 2.41 0.57
C THR A 118 15.49 2.66 0.06
N LEU A 119 14.48 2.23 0.83
CA LEU A 119 13.09 2.46 0.48
C LEU A 119 12.74 3.95 0.49
N ALA A 120 13.26 4.72 1.45
CA ALA A 120 13.03 6.16 1.48
C ALA A 120 13.48 6.81 0.15
N ARG A 121 14.63 6.40 -0.39
CA ARG A 121 15.12 6.90 -1.68
C ARG A 121 14.20 6.46 -2.84
N ALA A 122 13.71 5.22 -2.82
CA ALA A 122 12.79 4.71 -3.82
C ALA A 122 11.47 5.50 -3.81
N GLU A 123 10.93 5.74 -2.61
CA GLU A 123 9.66 6.46 -2.47
C GLU A 123 9.78 7.93 -2.91
N LYS A 124 10.95 8.55 -2.70
CA LYS A 124 11.23 9.88 -3.22
C LYS A 124 11.18 9.91 -4.75
N SER A 125 11.75 8.90 -5.40
CA SER A 125 11.67 8.75 -6.85
C SER A 125 10.21 8.58 -7.32
N HIS A 126 9.44 7.76 -6.60
CA HIS A 126 8.02 7.55 -6.91
C HIS A 126 7.23 8.85 -6.79
N ALA A 127 7.45 9.63 -5.74
CA ALA A 127 6.77 10.91 -5.57
C ALA A 127 7.04 11.84 -6.76
N GLY A 128 8.27 11.92 -7.22
CA GLY A 128 8.65 12.72 -8.39
C GLY A 128 7.97 12.25 -9.67
N ARG A 129 7.91 10.92 -9.87
CA ARG A 129 7.24 10.33 -11.05
C ARG A 129 5.75 10.59 -11.04
N PHE A 130 5.09 10.47 -9.90
CA PHE A 130 3.66 10.79 -9.77
C PHE A 130 3.39 12.28 -10.00
N GLN A 131 4.28 13.15 -9.51
CA GLN A 131 4.14 14.59 -9.72
C GLN A 131 4.25 14.93 -11.21
N GLN A 132 5.19 14.30 -11.93
CA GLN A 132 5.31 14.47 -13.39
C GLN A 132 4.04 14.00 -14.10
N GLY A 133 3.46 12.88 -13.66
CA GLY A 133 2.20 12.38 -14.19
C GLY A 133 1.06 13.36 -13.98
N LEU A 134 0.98 13.96 -12.81
CA LEU A 134 -0.03 14.97 -12.50
C LEU A 134 0.15 16.22 -13.38
N ASP A 135 1.38 16.70 -13.54
CA ASP A 135 1.68 17.86 -14.36
C ASP A 135 1.31 17.62 -15.82
N ALA A 136 1.41 16.38 -16.29
CA ALA A 136 1.08 16.00 -17.68
C ALA A 136 -0.43 15.93 -17.96
N LEU A 137 -1.27 15.95 -16.94
CA LEU A 137 -2.74 15.87 -17.07
C LEU A 137 -3.41 17.22 -17.37
N ARG A 138 -2.71 18.20 -17.77
CA ARG A 138 -3.27 19.54 -18.04
C ARG A 138 -4.06 19.61 -19.34
#